data_0da314bdabf3428f45819c7c7ede65b6
#
_entry.id   0da314bdabf3428f45819c7c7ede65b6
#
_cell.length_a   1.000
_cell.length_b   1.000
_cell.length_c   1.000
_cell.angle_alpha   90.00
_cell.angle_beta   90.00
_cell.angle_gamma   90.00
#
_symmetry.space_group_name_H-M   'P 1'
#
loop_
_entity.id
_entity.type
_entity.pdbx_description
1 polymer ?
#
loop_
_entity_poly.entity_id
_entity_poly.type
_entity_poly.pdbx_seq_one_letter_code
_entity_poly.pdbx_strand_id
1 'polypeptide(L)'
;TLIITSQKQILYPYIMAVEKVGLEVMDICINAFACAKEAFDAFYLQEGALIIDMGYKTSTISFYKDGYLKYLTVCSVGGYNLTRAIAQHLQISMNQAETYKVKYGSLDYTVGQEDTIHTTELPDGRKDYTQKDFAGILEEAAVDMLNVIKEKMGVIDNGQHYETLIVGGGGELELLDKVA
;
A
#
# COMPACT_ATOMS: atom_id res chain seq x y z
N THR A 1 14.89 -24.87 6.97
CA THR A 1 13.61 -25.13 6.28
C THR A 1 12.60 -24.09 6.72
N LEU A 2 11.97 -23.37 5.79
CA LEU A 2 10.86 -22.45 6.06
C LEU A 2 9.54 -23.24 5.93
N ILE A 3 8.68 -23.13 6.95
CA ILE A 3 7.35 -23.74 6.95
C ILE A 3 6.31 -22.61 7.05
N ILE A 4 5.40 -22.58 6.09
CA ILE A 4 4.28 -21.63 6.06
C ILE A 4 2.99 -22.41 6.30
N THR A 5 2.17 -21.94 7.24
CA THR A 5 0.90 -22.55 7.58
C THR A 5 -0.24 -21.56 7.44
N SER A 6 -1.39 -22.03 7.04
CA SER A 6 -2.63 -21.25 6.98
C SER A 6 -3.80 -22.04 7.57
N GLN A 7 -4.79 -21.33 8.09
CA GLN A 7 -6.02 -21.96 8.55
C GLN A 7 -6.83 -22.47 7.36
N LYS A 8 -7.25 -23.72 7.40
CA LYS A 8 -8.06 -24.34 6.35
C LYS A 8 -9.34 -23.56 6.04
N GLN A 9 -9.96 -23.01 7.07
CA GLN A 9 -11.19 -22.21 6.94
C GLN A 9 -10.99 -20.94 6.07
N ILE A 10 -9.78 -20.39 6.04
CA ILE A 10 -9.45 -19.24 5.20
C ILE A 10 -9.13 -19.71 3.77
N LEU A 11 -8.37 -20.79 3.64
CA LEU A 11 -7.83 -21.22 2.36
C LEU A 11 -8.85 -21.96 1.47
N TYR A 12 -9.63 -22.88 2.05
CA TYR A 12 -10.57 -23.72 1.30
C TYR A 12 -11.61 -22.96 0.47
N PRO A 13 -12.21 -21.84 0.93
CA PRO A 13 -13.14 -21.08 0.11
C PRO A 13 -12.53 -20.58 -1.21
N TYR A 14 -11.25 -20.20 -1.20
CA TYR A 14 -10.55 -19.76 -2.41
C TYR A 14 -10.31 -20.93 -3.37
N ILE A 15 -9.83 -22.06 -2.85
CA ILE A 15 -9.62 -23.28 -3.64
C ILE A 15 -10.95 -23.69 -4.29
N MET A 16 -11.99 -23.83 -3.48
CA MET A 16 -13.31 -24.23 -3.97
C MET A 16 -13.90 -23.25 -5.02
N ALA A 17 -13.64 -21.94 -4.87
CA ALA A 17 -14.10 -20.96 -5.84
C ALA A 17 -13.41 -21.14 -7.20
N VAL A 18 -12.12 -21.43 -7.21
CA VAL A 18 -11.34 -21.71 -8.44
C VAL A 18 -11.78 -23.02 -9.07
N GLU A 19 -11.92 -24.10 -8.29
CA GLU A 19 -12.34 -25.41 -8.78
C GLU A 19 -13.78 -25.40 -9.32
N LYS A 20 -14.67 -24.58 -8.71
CA LYS A 20 -16.07 -24.46 -9.13
C LYS A 20 -16.23 -23.86 -10.52
N VAL A 21 -15.28 -23.09 -11.01
CA VAL A 21 -15.26 -22.58 -12.39
C VAL A 21 -14.50 -23.49 -13.35
N GLY A 22 -14.16 -24.72 -12.93
CA GLY A 22 -13.54 -25.75 -13.76
C GLY A 22 -12.02 -25.62 -13.89
N LEU A 23 -11.36 -24.84 -13.02
CA LEU A 23 -9.91 -24.74 -12.98
C LEU A 23 -9.33 -25.64 -11.91
N GLU A 24 -8.13 -26.18 -12.14
CA GLU A 24 -7.37 -26.96 -11.19
C GLU A 24 -6.36 -26.06 -10.46
N VAL A 25 -6.31 -26.17 -9.11
CA VAL A 25 -5.31 -25.45 -8.31
C VAL A 25 -4.02 -26.27 -8.27
N MET A 26 -3.01 -25.82 -9.01
CA MET A 26 -1.73 -26.53 -9.11
C MET A 26 -0.80 -26.22 -7.94
N ASP A 27 -0.84 -25.00 -7.40
CA ASP A 27 0.03 -24.58 -6.30
C ASP A 27 -0.59 -23.41 -5.52
N ILE A 28 -0.11 -23.21 -4.29
CA ILE A 28 -0.53 -22.13 -3.41
C ILE A 28 0.71 -21.51 -2.80
N CYS A 29 0.89 -20.22 -3.00
CA CYS A 29 1.98 -19.47 -2.40
C CYS A 29 1.47 -18.18 -1.74
N ILE A 30 2.25 -17.62 -0.83
CA ILE A 30 1.97 -16.29 -0.27
C ILE A 30 2.43 -15.20 -1.24
N ASN A 31 1.76 -14.03 -1.20
CA ASN A 31 2.08 -12.89 -2.04
C ASN A 31 3.56 -12.51 -2.05
N ALA A 32 4.21 -12.54 -0.88
CA ALA A 32 5.62 -12.23 -0.78
C ALA A 32 6.48 -13.03 -1.76
N PHE A 33 6.25 -14.34 -1.89
CA PHE A 33 7.01 -15.17 -2.85
C PHE A 33 6.62 -14.89 -4.31
N ALA A 34 5.33 -14.69 -4.57
CA ALA A 34 4.88 -14.38 -5.92
C ALA A 34 5.48 -13.07 -6.42
N CYS A 35 5.41 -12.00 -5.60
CA CYS A 35 6.00 -10.71 -5.92
C CYS A 35 7.52 -10.78 -6.10
N ALA A 36 8.24 -11.48 -5.20
CA ALA A 36 9.68 -11.60 -5.29
C ALA A 36 10.13 -12.31 -6.56
N LYS A 37 9.43 -13.38 -6.94
CA LYS A 37 9.75 -14.17 -8.12
C LYS A 37 9.53 -13.41 -9.43
N GLU A 38 8.52 -12.53 -9.45
CA GLU A 38 8.19 -11.76 -10.65
C GLU A 38 9.05 -10.48 -10.76
N ALA A 39 9.33 -9.84 -9.62
CA ALA A 39 9.94 -8.51 -9.60
C ALA A 39 11.47 -8.53 -9.61
N PHE A 40 12.09 -9.56 -9.04
CA PHE A 40 13.53 -9.61 -8.85
C PHE A 40 14.15 -10.85 -9.49
N ASP A 41 15.29 -10.65 -10.14
CA ASP A 41 16.14 -11.75 -10.54
C ASP A 41 16.93 -12.32 -9.35
N ALA A 42 17.66 -13.43 -9.61
CA ALA A 42 18.43 -14.11 -8.57
C ALA A 42 19.52 -13.23 -7.94
N PHE A 43 20.04 -12.24 -8.67
CA PHE A 43 21.07 -11.32 -8.18
C PHE A 43 20.53 -10.45 -7.04
N TYR A 44 19.40 -9.77 -7.24
CA TYR A 44 18.80 -8.92 -6.20
C TYR A 44 18.36 -9.71 -4.97
N LEU A 45 17.80 -10.91 -5.17
CA LEU A 45 17.42 -11.78 -4.06
C LEU A 45 18.65 -12.28 -3.26
N GLN A 46 19.81 -12.37 -3.91
CA GLN A 46 21.08 -12.74 -3.25
C GLN A 46 21.67 -11.57 -2.47
N GLU A 47 21.75 -10.38 -3.07
CA GLU A 47 22.41 -9.19 -2.49
C GLU A 47 21.54 -8.49 -1.44
N GLY A 48 20.23 -8.53 -1.60
CA GLY A 48 19.24 -7.95 -0.71
C GLY A 48 18.15 -7.21 -1.49
N ALA A 49 16.92 -7.64 -1.33
CA ALA A 49 15.74 -7.05 -1.94
C ALA A 49 14.63 -6.86 -0.92
N LEU A 50 13.98 -5.70 -0.97
CA LEU A 50 12.88 -5.33 -0.12
C LEU A 50 11.61 -5.15 -0.96
N ILE A 51 10.52 -5.76 -0.54
CA ILE A 51 9.21 -5.59 -1.17
C ILE A 51 8.23 -5.08 -0.12
N ILE A 52 7.54 -4.00 -0.46
CA ILE A 52 6.47 -3.39 0.34
C ILE A 52 5.18 -3.52 -0.47
N ASP A 53 4.34 -4.49 -0.14
CA ASP A 53 3.02 -4.69 -0.75
C ASP A 53 1.98 -3.85 0.00
N MET A 54 1.63 -2.70 -0.58
CA MET A 54 0.72 -1.71 0.02
C MET A 54 -0.72 -1.98 -0.42
N GLY A 55 -1.42 -2.80 0.36
CA GLY A 55 -2.83 -3.12 0.15
C GLY A 55 -3.79 -2.05 0.67
N TYR A 56 -5.07 -2.41 0.75
CA TYR A 56 -6.11 -1.48 1.22
C TYR A 56 -6.06 -1.25 2.73
N LYS A 57 -6.02 -2.31 3.56
CA LYS A 57 -6.00 -2.20 5.04
C LYS A 57 -4.64 -2.51 5.65
N THR A 58 -3.80 -3.22 4.93
CA THR A 58 -2.53 -3.73 5.44
C THR A 58 -1.45 -3.55 4.40
N SER A 59 -0.23 -3.33 4.88
CA SER A 59 0.98 -3.40 4.06
C SER A 59 1.84 -4.56 4.54
N THR A 60 2.33 -5.37 3.61
CA THR A 60 3.23 -6.48 3.88
C THR A 60 4.65 -6.09 3.48
N ILE A 61 5.58 -6.26 4.41
CA ILE A 61 7.00 -6.00 4.19
C ILE A 61 7.71 -7.35 4.15
N SER A 62 8.41 -7.63 3.05
CA SER A 62 9.22 -8.84 2.89
C SER A 62 10.63 -8.49 2.46
N PHE A 63 11.62 -9.06 3.15
CA PHE A 63 13.03 -8.85 2.87
C PHE A 63 13.71 -10.17 2.52
N TYR A 64 14.44 -10.14 1.41
CA TYR A 64 15.19 -11.26 0.86
C TYR A 64 16.69 -10.97 0.92
N LYS A 65 17.49 -11.98 1.25
CA LYS A 65 18.94 -11.96 1.18
C LYS A 65 19.47 -13.39 1.11
N ASP A 66 20.63 -13.60 0.48
CA ASP A 66 21.21 -14.91 0.24
C ASP A 66 20.24 -15.87 -0.50
N GLY A 67 19.36 -15.32 -1.34
CA GLY A 67 18.34 -16.08 -2.08
C GLY A 67 17.13 -16.53 -1.24
N TYR A 68 16.99 -16.08 0.02
CA TYR A 68 15.94 -16.55 0.93
C TYR A 68 15.17 -15.39 1.56
N LEU A 69 13.90 -15.63 1.85
CA LEU A 69 13.10 -14.74 2.70
C LEU A 69 13.68 -14.73 4.12
N LYS A 70 14.19 -13.60 4.56
CA LYS A 70 14.79 -13.40 5.89
C LYS A 70 13.82 -12.75 6.86
N TYR A 71 12.93 -11.89 6.37
CA TYR A 71 11.98 -11.16 7.20
C TYR A 71 10.66 -11.00 6.48
N LEU A 72 9.57 -11.17 7.22
CA LEU A 72 8.21 -10.95 6.75
C LEU A 72 7.39 -10.37 7.91
N THR A 73 6.76 -9.24 7.67
CA THR A 73 5.84 -8.63 8.64
C THR A 73 4.67 -7.96 7.95
N VAL A 74 3.60 -7.73 8.70
CA VAL A 74 2.40 -7.04 8.23
C VAL A 74 2.13 -5.84 9.12
N CYS A 75 1.92 -4.69 8.51
CA CYS A 75 1.50 -3.45 9.16
C CYS A 75 0.01 -3.21 8.92
N SER A 76 -0.70 -2.72 9.92
CA SER A 76 -2.13 -2.37 9.80
C SER A 76 -2.32 -0.97 9.20
N VAL A 77 -1.61 -0.67 8.14
CA VAL A 77 -1.70 0.58 7.36
C VAL A 77 -1.81 0.25 5.87
N GLY A 78 -2.52 1.10 5.11
CA GLY A 78 -2.73 0.92 3.69
C GLY A 78 -3.63 2.00 3.12
N GLY A 79 -4.12 1.83 1.90
CA GLY A 79 -4.96 2.80 1.18
C GLY A 79 -6.20 3.27 1.95
N TYR A 80 -6.70 2.46 2.91
CA TYR A 80 -7.77 2.84 3.83
C TYR A 80 -7.40 4.06 4.69
N ASN A 81 -6.15 4.19 5.11
CA ASN A 81 -5.70 5.33 5.91
C ASN A 81 -5.79 6.63 5.12
N LEU A 82 -5.41 6.61 3.84
CA LEU A 82 -5.55 7.74 2.91
C LEU A 82 -7.03 8.11 2.73
N THR A 83 -7.87 7.12 2.43
CA THR A 83 -9.32 7.31 2.27
C THR A 83 -9.95 7.91 3.52
N ARG A 84 -9.56 7.43 4.70
CA ARG A 84 -10.05 7.93 5.98
C ARG A 84 -9.64 9.38 6.23
N ALA A 85 -8.39 9.75 5.91
CA ALA A 85 -7.91 11.12 6.03
C ALA A 85 -8.75 12.08 5.16
N ILE A 86 -8.99 11.71 3.90
CA ILE A 86 -9.87 12.46 3.00
C ILE A 86 -11.28 12.59 3.58
N ALA A 87 -11.88 11.48 4.03
CA ALA A 87 -13.24 11.48 4.58
C ALA A 87 -13.37 12.41 5.79
N GLN A 88 -12.38 12.42 6.66
CA GLN A 88 -12.36 13.25 7.86
C GLN A 88 -12.18 14.73 7.54
N HIS A 89 -11.22 15.08 6.66
CA HIS A 89 -10.95 16.47 6.32
C HIS A 89 -12.08 17.11 5.50
N LEU A 90 -12.64 16.38 4.55
CA LEU A 90 -13.73 16.87 3.70
C LEU A 90 -15.11 16.67 4.32
N GLN A 91 -15.22 15.98 5.45
CA GLN A 91 -16.48 15.61 6.12
C GLN A 91 -17.46 14.87 5.19
N ILE A 92 -16.94 13.93 4.41
CA ILE A 92 -17.70 13.12 3.46
C ILE A 92 -17.70 11.64 3.85
N SER A 93 -18.55 10.85 3.22
CA SER A 93 -18.59 9.41 3.42
C SER A 93 -17.31 8.72 2.92
N MET A 94 -16.97 7.57 3.49
CA MET A 94 -15.83 6.76 3.05
C MET A 94 -15.91 6.39 1.56
N ASN A 95 -17.11 6.12 1.04
CA ASN A 95 -17.28 5.78 -0.38
C ASN A 95 -16.99 6.97 -1.29
N GLN A 96 -17.42 8.18 -0.92
CA GLN A 96 -17.08 9.40 -1.65
C GLN A 96 -15.58 9.70 -1.56
N ALA A 97 -14.99 9.55 -0.38
CA ALA A 97 -13.55 9.73 -0.17
C ALA A 97 -12.72 8.76 -1.02
N GLU A 98 -13.13 7.49 -1.12
CA GLU A 98 -12.47 6.52 -2.00
C GLU A 98 -12.57 6.93 -3.47
N THR A 99 -13.75 7.38 -3.92
CA THR A 99 -13.94 7.89 -5.28
C THR A 99 -13.03 9.09 -5.55
N TYR A 100 -12.91 10.00 -4.59
CA TYR A 100 -12.04 11.17 -4.71
C TYR A 100 -10.57 10.79 -4.71
N LYS A 101 -10.15 9.85 -3.85
CA LYS A 101 -8.78 9.32 -3.85
C LYS A 101 -8.39 8.76 -5.20
N VAL A 102 -9.24 7.92 -5.81
CA VAL A 102 -8.99 7.32 -7.13
C VAL A 102 -8.95 8.38 -8.24
N LYS A 103 -9.81 9.41 -8.15
CA LYS A 103 -9.93 10.42 -9.21
C LYS A 103 -8.89 11.53 -9.13
N TYR A 104 -8.55 11.96 -7.92
CA TYR A 104 -7.72 13.13 -7.66
C TYR A 104 -6.45 12.82 -6.86
N GLY A 105 -6.21 11.54 -6.56
CA GLY A 105 -5.08 11.11 -5.73
C GLY A 105 -3.75 11.32 -6.41
N SER A 106 -3.07 12.40 -6.05
CA SER A 106 -1.71 12.71 -6.44
C SER A 106 -1.05 13.50 -5.31
N LEU A 107 0.25 13.31 -5.12
CA LEU A 107 1.08 14.14 -4.24
C LEU A 107 1.71 15.32 -5.01
N ASP A 108 1.28 15.56 -6.25
CA ASP A 108 1.76 16.67 -7.05
C ASP A 108 1.01 17.97 -6.72
N TYR A 109 1.70 18.90 -6.08
CA TYR A 109 1.19 20.24 -5.77
C TYR A 109 1.12 21.17 -6.98
N THR A 110 1.67 20.77 -8.13
CA THR A 110 1.78 21.64 -9.32
C THR A 110 0.59 21.51 -10.26
N VAL A 111 -0.17 20.41 -10.16
CA VAL A 111 -1.32 20.12 -11.03
C VAL A 111 -2.59 20.69 -10.43
N GLY A 112 -3.37 21.45 -11.22
CA GLY A 112 -4.74 21.89 -10.86
C GLY A 112 -4.86 22.70 -9.58
N GLN A 113 -3.85 23.51 -9.23
CA GLN A 113 -3.69 24.14 -7.91
C GLN A 113 -4.90 24.93 -7.41
N GLU A 114 -5.66 25.54 -8.31
CA GLU A 114 -6.79 26.44 -7.98
C GLU A 114 -8.16 25.79 -8.25
N ASP A 115 -8.19 24.60 -8.82
CA ASP A 115 -9.45 23.93 -9.13
C ASP A 115 -10.10 23.41 -7.84
N THR A 116 -11.30 23.95 -7.52
CA THR A 116 -12.10 23.45 -6.41
C THR A 116 -12.66 22.08 -6.73
N ILE A 117 -12.25 21.08 -5.97
CA ILE A 117 -12.71 19.69 -6.12
C ILE A 117 -13.86 19.34 -5.19
N HIS A 118 -13.97 20.04 -4.06
CA HIS A 118 -15.03 19.83 -3.08
C HIS A 118 -15.31 21.07 -2.26
N THR A 119 -16.57 21.21 -1.85
CA THR A 119 -17.01 22.24 -0.91
C THR A 119 -17.75 21.59 0.24
N THR A 120 -17.34 21.92 1.46
CA THR A 120 -18.02 21.49 2.70
C THR A 120 -18.72 22.70 3.32
N GLU A 121 -20.00 22.52 3.70
CA GLU A 121 -20.71 23.51 4.51
C GLU A 121 -20.41 23.27 5.99
N LEU A 122 -19.89 24.28 6.66
CA LEU A 122 -19.56 24.28 8.06
C LEU A 122 -20.50 25.21 8.84
N PRO A 123 -20.67 25.06 10.16
CA PRO A 123 -21.51 25.94 10.96
C PRO A 123 -21.12 27.44 10.90
N ASP A 124 -19.84 27.70 10.64
CA ASP A 124 -19.23 29.02 10.58
C ASP A 124 -19.04 29.54 9.13
N GLY A 125 -19.49 28.76 8.14
CA GLY A 125 -19.40 29.13 6.74
C GLY A 125 -19.11 27.97 5.80
N ARG A 126 -18.71 28.33 4.59
CA ARG A 126 -18.38 27.37 3.50
C ARG A 126 -16.86 27.26 3.38
N LYS A 127 -16.35 26.02 3.23
CA LYS A 127 -14.94 25.75 2.95
C LYS A 127 -14.80 25.03 1.61
N ASP A 128 -14.06 25.65 0.70
CA ASP A 128 -13.69 25.06 -0.57
C ASP A 128 -12.33 24.36 -0.43
N TYR A 129 -12.22 23.18 -1.01
CA TYR A 129 -10.99 22.39 -1.08
C TYR A 129 -10.50 22.33 -2.51
N THR A 130 -9.28 22.75 -2.74
CA THR A 130 -8.60 22.71 -4.03
C THR A 130 -7.83 21.39 -4.21
N GLN A 131 -7.33 21.16 -5.43
CA GLN A 131 -6.42 20.03 -5.71
C GLN A 131 -5.18 20.11 -4.81
N LYS A 132 -4.66 21.30 -4.54
CA LYS A 132 -3.52 21.50 -3.65
C LYS A 132 -3.82 21.08 -2.20
N ASP A 133 -5.01 21.47 -1.68
CA ASP A 133 -5.42 21.05 -0.32
C ASP A 133 -5.54 19.53 -0.24
N PHE A 134 -6.04 18.91 -1.31
CA PHE A 134 -6.21 17.48 -1.39
C PHE A 134 -4.86 16.74 -1.41
N ALA A 135 -3.89 17.24 -2.20
CA ALA A 135 -2.52 16.71 -2.20
C ALA A 135 -1.88 16.80 -0.80
N GLY A 136 -2.07 17.94 -0.09
CA GLY A 136 -1.58 18.12 1.28
C GLY A 136 -2.16 17.10 2.27
N ILE A 137 -3.48 16.84 2.20
CA ILE A 137 -4.14 15.82 3.05
C ILE A 137 -3.55 14.43 2.77
N LEU A 138 -3.34 14.11 1.49
CA LEU A 138 -2.77 12.82 1.09
C LEU A 138 -1.32 12.67 1.52
N GLU A 139 -0.51 13.73 1.38
CA GLU A 139 0.90 13.71 1.78
C GLU A 139 1.05 13.46 3.28
N GLU A 140 0.32 14.20 4.12
CA GLU A 140 0.35 13.99 5.57
C GLU A 140 0.00 12.54 5.93
N ALA A 141 -1.08 12.01 5.35
CA ALA A 141 -1.50 10.63 5.61
C ALA A 141 -0.52 9.60 5.04
N ALA A 142 0.14 9.87 3.91
CA ALA A 142 1.16 9.00 3.32
C ALA A 142 2.43 8.99 4.18
N VAL A 143 2.88 10.14 4.67
CA VAL A 143 4.03 10.24 5.59
C VAL A 143 3.77 9.44 6.87
N ASP A 144 2.60 9.58 7.47
CA ASP A 144 2.23 8.81 8.65
C ASP A 144 2.27 7.30 8.39
N MET A 145 1.74 6.87 7.25
CA MET A 145 1.75 5.47 6.83
C MET A 145 3.17 4.96 6.60
N LEU A 146 4.00 5.74 5.91
CA LEU A 146 5.40 5.39 5.64
C LEU A 146 6.24 5.34 6.92
N ASN A 147 5.98 6.20 7.90
CA ASN A 147 6.64 6.15 9.20
C ASN A 147 6.34 4.84 9.94
N VAL A 148 5.10 4.34 9.89
CA VAL A 148 4.77 3.03 10.47
C VAL A 148 5.50 1.89 9.75
N ILE A 149 5.59 1.95 8.42
CA ILE A 149 6.34 0.98 7.62
C ILE A 149 7.83 1.02 7.97
N LYS A 150 8.42 2.22 8.03
CA LYS A 150 9.83 2.45 8.38
C LYS A 150 10.17 1.93 9.78
N GLU A 151 9.31 2.14 10.76
CA GLU A 151 9.48 1.58 12.10
C GLU A 151 9.61 0.04 12.06
N LYS A 152 8.74 -0.63 11.27
CA LYS A 152 8.81 -2.09 11.10
C LYS A 152 10.04 -2.56 10.33
N MET A 153 10.56 -1.73 9.44
CA MET A 153 11.80 -2.00 8.71
C MET A 153 13.05 -1.84 9.58
N GLY A 154 12.98 -1.16 10.73
CA GLY A 154 14.12 -0.95 11.62
C GLY A 154 14.85 -2.23 12.05
N VAL A 155 14.21 -3.40 11.98
CA VAL A 155 14.84 -4.71 12.20
C VAL A 155 15.78 -5.11 11.07
N ILE A 156 15.53 -4.60 9.85
CA ILE A 156 16.31 -4.89 8.64
C ILE A 156 17.42 -3.87 8.46
N ASP A 157 17.24 -2.67 9.04
CA ASP A 157 18.15 -1.53 8.87
C ASP A 157 19.51 -1.83 9.56
N ASN A 158 20.52 -2.03 8.71
CA ASN A 158 21.93 -2.20 9.10
C ASN A 158 22.81 -1.14 8.42
N GLY A 159 22.22 -0.03 7.94
CA GLY A 159 22.90 1.03 7.21
C GLY A 159 23.23 0.69 5.74
N GLN A 160 22.71 -0.42 5.21
CA GLN A 160 22.84 -0.78 3.81
C GLN A 160 21.61 -0.32 3.02
N HIS A 161 21.84 0.12 1.78
CA HIS A 161 20.75 0.36 0.82
C HIS A 161 20.42 -0.94 0.09
N TYR A 162 19.15 -1.25 -0.01
CA TYR A 162 18.62 -2.40 -0.71
C TYR A 162 17.72 -1.96 -1.85
N GLU A 163 17.71 -2.74 -2.92
CA GLU A 163 16.72 -2.54 -3.98
C GLU A 163 15.33 -2.71 -3.39
N THR A 164 14.51 -1.69 -3.51
CA THR A 164 13.19 -1.63 -2.88
C THR A 164 12.11 -1.50 -3.94
N LEU A 165 11.12 -2.38 -3.88
CA LEU A 165 9.95 -2.35 -4.73
C LEU A 165 8.70 -2.11 -3.90
N ILE A 166 7.90 -1.12 -4.28
CA ILE A 166 6.57 -0.87 -3.75
C ILE A 166 5.55 -1.41 -4.75
N VAL A 167 4.65 -2.28 -4.28
CA VAL A 167 3.59 -2.89 -5.09
C VAL A 167 2.23 -2.74 -4.40
N GLY A 168 1.16 -3.16 -5.06
CA GLY A 168 -0.20 -3.04 -4.57
C GLY A 168 -0.82 -1.68 -4.89
N GLY A 169 -2.14 -1.55 -4.73
CA GLY A 169 -2.87 -0.33 -5.10
C GLY A 169 -2.47 0.93 -4.32
N GLY A 170 -1.87 0.76 -3.13
CA GLY A 170 -1.30 1.89 -2.37
C GLY A 170 -0.01 2.43 -2.98
N GLY A 171 0.74 1.58 -3.69
CA GLY A 171 1.97 1.94 -4.38
C GLY A 171 1.75 2.72 -5.69
N GLU A 172 0.51 2.72 -6.21
CA GLU A 172 0.15 3.47 -7.41
C GLU A 172 -0.14 4.97 -7.15
N LEU A 173 -0.06 5.40 -5.89
CA LEU A 173 -0.22 6.83 -5.58
C LEU A 173 0.89 7.63 -6.24
N GLU A 174 0.51 8.55 -7.13
CA GLU A 174 1.44 9.36 -7.90
C GLU A 174 2.41 10.14 -7.00
N LEU A 175 3.70 10.02 -7.30
CA LEU A 175 4.82 10.62 -6.55
C LEU A 175 5.02 10.10 -5.12
N LEU A 176 4.47 8.94 -4.77
CA LEU A 176 4.74 8.30 -3.47
C LEU A 176 6.24 8.01 -3.29
N ASP A 177 6.95 7.66 -4.35
CA ASP A 177 8.40 7.42 -4.40
C ASP A 177 9.25 8.62 -3.98
N LYS A 178 8.71 9.83 -4.09
CA LYS A 178 9.40 11.07 -3.67
C LYS A 178 9.22 11.37 -2.17
N VAL A 179 8.25 10.74 -1.53
CA VAL A 179 7.94 10.93 -0.10
C VAL A 179 8.47 9.77 0.73
N ALA A 180 8.67 8.61 0.12
CA ALA A 180 9.21 7.41 0.74
C ALA A 180 10.73 7.47 0.89
#